data_0d8dc20610d9330a8ec3140651e2f707
#
_entry.id   0d8dc20610d9330a8ec3140651e2f707
#
_cell.length_a   1.000
_cell.length_b   1.000
_cell.length_c   1.000
_cell.angle_alpha   90.00
_cell.angle_beta   90.00
_cell.angle_gamma   90.00
#
_symmetry.space_group_name_H-M   'P 1'
#
loop_
_entity.id
_entity.type
_entity.pdbx_description
1 polymer ?
#
loop_
_entity_poly.entity_id
_entity_poly.type
_entity_poly.pdbx_seq_one_letter_code
_entity_poly.pdbx_strand_id
1 'polypeptide(L)'
;MAERIAQGLISAHCSLRATNGTGEMRSYKMGPSMRKAGLVLMVMLGSSPTALAAGDSTAGQTVFATHCAACHSTQPGKNVVGPSLAGIVGSKSGSVPGYDFSPAVKDANITWDDANLDKYLADPAGVIPGTRMLINLPSETDRQNVIAYLNTLK
;
A
#
# COMPACT_ATOMS: atom_id res chain seq x y z
N MET A 1 -23.29 -41.92 -21.33
CA MET A 1 -24.03 -40.79 -21.89
C MET A 1 -23.22 -39.56 -21.58
N ALA A 2 -22.52 -39.22 -22.40
CA ALA A 2 -22.11 -38.25 -23.40
C ALA A 2 -22.97 -36.99 -23.37
N GLU A 3 -22.26 -35.84 -23.31
CA GLU A 3 -22.37 -34.61 -24.12
C GLU A 3 -21.71 -33.46 -23.36
N ARG A 4 -20.56 -33.00 -23.84
CA ARG A 4 -20.32 -31.95 -24.85
C ARG A 4 -21.22 -30.74 -24.67
N ILE A 5 -20.60 -29.60 -24.39
CA ILE A 5 -20.88 -28.26 -24.97
C ILE A 5 -19.69 -27.40 -24.60
N ALA A 6 -18.88 -27.15 -25.52
CA ALA A 6 -18.80 -26.03 -26.49
C ALA A 6 -18.02 -24.82 -25.96
N GLN A 7 -16.90 -24.68 -26.62
CA GLN A 7 -15.98 -23.54 -26.67
C GLN A 7 -16.71 -22.24 -27.08
N GLY A 8 -16.47 -21.15 -26.35
CA GLY A 8 -16.80 -19.80 -26.77
C GLY A 8 -15.55 -18.94 -26.69
N LEU A 9 -14.75 -18.94 -27.75
CA LEU A 9 -13.76 -17.91 -28.00
C LEU A 9 -14.48 -16.58 -28.24
N ILE A 10 -14.25 -15.60 -27.39
CA ILE A 10 -14.53 -14.19 -27.73
C ILE A 10 -13.19 -13.48 -27.77
N SER A 11 -12.65 -13.42 -29.01
CA SER A 11 -11.54 -12.56 -29.37
C SER A 11 -12.06 -11.12 -29.50
N ALA A 12 -11.85 -10.31 -28.46
CA ALA A 12 -12.10 -8.88 -28.55
C ALA A 12 -10.86 -8.19 -29.11
N HIS A 13 -10.87 -7.99 -30.44
CA HIS A 13 -9.93 -7.08 -31.11
C HIS A 13 -10.31 -5.64 -30.72
N CYS A 14 -9.55 -5.06 -29.82
CA CYS A 14 -9.59 -3.61 -29.58
C CYS A 14 -8.79 -2.92 -30.67
N SER A 15 -9.49 -2.50 -31.74
CA SER A 15 -8.91 -1.72 -32.84
C SER A 15 -8.92 -0.24 -32.43
N LEU A 16 -7.78 0.25 -31.96
CA LEU A 16 -7.56 1.68 -31.74
C LEU A 16 -7.41 2.36 -33.11
N ARG A 17 -8.49 2.99 -33.56
CA ARG A 17 -8.52 3.81 -34.76
C ARG A 17 -8.05 5.21 -34.38
N ALA A 18 -6.79 5.51 -34.65
CA ALA A 18 -6.28 6.88 -34.59
C ALA A 18 -6.80 7.64 -35.79
N THR A 19 -7.65 8.65 -35.58
CA THR A 19 -8.06 9.61 -36.60
C THR A 19 -7.02 10.69 -36.70
N ASN A 20 -6.24 10.68 -37.79
CA ASN A 20 -5.38 11.79 -38.16
C ASN A 20 -6.22 12.87 -38.86
N GLY A 21 -6.32 14.00 -38.18
CA GLY A 21 -6.80 15.24 -38.82
C GLY A 21 -5.77 15.77 -39.83
N THR A 22 -6.23 15.86 -41.04
CA THR A 22 -5.86 16.73 -42.16
C THR A 22 -4.55 17.52 -42.13
N GLY A 23 -3.68 17.14 -43.01
CA GLY A 23 -3.18 18.04 -44.05
C GLY A 23 -2.01 18.94 -43.72
N GLU A 24 -0.90 18.65 -44.18
CA GLU A 24 -0.03 19.54 -44.99
C GLU A 24 1.39 19.01 -44.99
N MET A 25 1.75 18.40 -46.12
CA MET A 25 3.14 18.05 -46.38
C MET A 25 3.93 19.31 -46.64
N ARG A 26 4.63 19.82 -45.64
CA ARG A 26 5.66 20.84 -45.85
C ARG A 26 6.97 20.13 -46.15
N SER A 27 7.31 20.16 -47.42
CA SER A 27 8.60 19.76 -47.97
C SER A 27 9.71 20.59 -47.33
N TYR A 28 10.50 19.98 -46.41
CA TYR A 28 11.66 20.64 -45.83
C TYR A 28 12.89 20.32 -46.70
N LYS A 29 13.32 21.32 -47.51
CA LYS A 29 14.60 21.25 -48.25
C LYS A 29 15.75 21.32 -47.24
N MET A 30 16.43 20.20 -47.07
CA MET A 30 17.70 20.14 -46.34
C MET A 30 18.83 20.80 -47.16
N GLY A 31 19.30 21.96 -46.71
CA GLY A 31 20.52 22.54 -47.20
C GLY A 31 21.75 21.95 -46.51
N PRO A 32 22.86 21.70 -47.21
CA PRO A 32 24.07 21.15 -46.61
C PRO A 32 24.88 22.24 -45.88
N SER A 33 24.86 22.26 -44.56
CA SER A 33 25.87 23.00 -43.80
C SER A 33 26.48 22.10 -42.76
N MET A 34 27.62 21.52 -43.13
CA MET A 34 28.55 20.85 -42.22
C MET A 34 29.06 21.83 -41.20
N ARG A 35 28.68 21.70 -39.96
CA ARG A 35 29.48 22.20 -38.82
C ARG A 35 29.53 21.13 -37.74
N LYS A 36 30.76 20.64 -37.52
CA LYS A 36 31.16 19.74 -36.44
C LYS A 36 30.74 20.35 -35.10
N ALA A 37 29.76 19.79 -34.46
CA ALA A 37 29.44 20.06 -33.06
C ALA A 37 29.30 18.71 -32.37
N GLY A 38 30.17 18.47 -31.38
CA GLY A 38 30.29 17.22 -30.66
C GLY A 38 28.98 16.82 -29.99
N LEU A 39 28.56 15.61 -30.26
CA LEU A 39 27.42 14.98 -29.63
C LEU A 39 27.85 14.55 -28.21
N VAL A 40 27.66 15.43 -27.23
CA VAL A 40 27.70 15.05 -25.82
C VAL A 40 26.40 14.32 -25.53
N LEU A 41 26.45 12.99 -25.61
CA LEU A 41 25.35 12.12 -25.18
C LEU A 41 25.31 12.14 -23.65
N MET A 42 24.57 13.09 -23.10
CA MET A 42 24.31 13.17 -21.67
C MET A 42 23.27 12.10 -21.33
N VAL A 43 23.77 10.91 -20.95
CA VAL A 43 22.93 9.84 -20.40
C VAL A 43 22.40 10.31 -19.05
N MET A 44 21.20 10.86 -19.05
CA MET A 44 20.44 11.11 -17.83
C MET A 44 20.02 9.75 -17.27
N LEU A 45 20.82 9.21 -16.33
CA LEU A 45 20.36 8.12 -15.46
C LEU A 45 19.20 8.68 -14.63
N GLY A 46 18.00 8.52 -15.14
CA GLY A 46 16.79 8.79 -14.38
C GLY A 46 16.68 7.79 -13.25
N SER A 47 17.08 8.19 -12.03
CA SER A 47 16.71 7.47 -10.82
C SER A 47 15.19 7.57 -10.68
N SER A 48 14.46 6.56 -11.15
CA SER A 48 13.02 6.46 -10.86
C SER A 48 12.87 6.33 -9.35
N PRO A 49 12.16 7.22 -8.66
CA PRO A 49 11.82 6.99 -7.28
C PRO A 49 10.98 5.70 -7.26
N THR A 50 11.43 4.68 -6.55
CA THR A 50 10.59 3.54 -6.17
C THR A 50 9.51 4.11 -5.27
N ALA A 51 8.34 4.42 -5.85
CA ALA A 51 7.15 4.67 -5.07
C ALA A 51 6.85 3.39 -4.30
N LEU A 52 6.96 3.44 -2.97
CA LEU A 52 6.39 2.42 -2.11
C LEU A 52 4.92 2.30 -2.51
N ALA A 53 4.52 1.14 -2.99
CA ALA A 53 3.14 0.91 -3.37
C ALA A 53 2.27 1.17 -2.13
N ALA A 54 1.35 2.12 -2.25
CA ALA A 54 0.37 2.34 -1.20
C ALA A 54 -0.41 1.04 -1.01
N GLY A 55 -0.54 0.56 0.24
CA GLY A 55 -1.22 -0.69 0.52
C GLY A 55 -2.66 -0.69 0.03
N ASP A 56 -3.17 -1.87 -0.33
CA ASP A 56 -4.58 -2.07 -0.73
C ASP A 56 -5.45 -2.27 0.52
N SER A 57 -6.37 -1.35 0.78
CA SER A 57 -7.26 -1.41 1.93
C SER A 57 -8.25 -2.58 1.87
N THR A 58 -8.64 -3.05 0.69
CA THR A 58 -9.53 -4.21 0.52
C THR A 58 -8.79 -5.50 0.89
N ALA A 59 -7.56 -5.66 0.40
CA ALA A 59 -6.68 -6.75 0.82
C ALA A 59 -6.38 -6.65 2.33
N GLY A 60 -6.19 -5.43 2.84
CA GLY A 60 -5.95 -5.15 4.25
C GLY A 60 -7.10 -5.55 5.17
N GLN A 61 -8.35 -5.41 4.72
CA GLN A 61 -9.51 -5.92 5.45
C GLN A 61 -9.44 -7.45 5.61
N THR A 62 -8.98 -8.16 4.57
CA THR A 62 -8.79 -9.61 4.63
C THR A 62 -7.66 -9.99 5.60
N VAL A 63 -6.54 -9.26 5.55
CA VAL A 63 -5.43 -9.45 6.52
C VAL A 63 -5.91 -9.21 7.94
N PHE A 64 -6.66 -8.12 8.18
CA PHE A 64 -7.25 -7.82 9.49
C PHE A 64 -8.15 -8.97 9.97
N ALA A 65 -9.06 -9.45 9.14
CA ALA A 65 -9.97 -10.54 9.47
C ALA A 65 -9.24 -11.83 9.86
N THR A 66 -8.12 -12.11 9.20
CA THR A 66 -7.35 -13.34 9.40
C THR A 66 -6.43 -13.27 10.61
N HIS A 67 -5.77 -12.14 10.84
CA HIS A 67 -4.68 -12.03 11.82
C HIS A 67 -5.00 -11.17 13.04
N CYS A 68 -5.98 -10.25 12.94
CA CYS A 68 -6.22 -9.24 13.97
C CYS A 68 -7.57 -9.39 14.66
N ALA A 69 -8.61 -9.81 13.93
CA ALA A 69 -10.00 -9.79 14.41
C ALA A 69 -10.28 -10.72 15.58
N ALA A 70 -9.44 -11.74 15.82
CA ALA A 70 -9.57 -12.59 17.00
C ALA A 70 -9.33 -11.83 18.31
N CYS A 71 -8.49 -10.78 18.26
CA CYS A 71 -8.09 -10.01 19.44
C CYS A 71 -8.57 -8.55 19.41
N HIS A 72 -8.79 -7.97 18.24
CA HIS A 72 -9.12 -6.55 18.06
C HIS A 72 -10.47 -6.34 17.38
N SER A 73 -11.13 -5.26 17.72
CA SER A 73 -12.35 -4.79 17.06
C SER A 73 -12.05 -3.53 16.23
N THR A 74 -12.84 -3.29 15.20
CA THR A 74 -12.87 -2.02 14.46
C THR A 74 -14.00 -1.09 14.90
N GLN A 75 -14.75 -1.48 15.93
CA GLN A 75 -15.84 -0.66 16.47
C GLN A 75 -15.31 0.24 17.58
N PRO A 76 -15.62 1.56 17.56
CA PRO A 76 -15.20 2.48 18.61
C PRO A 76 -15.62 1.99 20.00
N GLY A 77 -14.69 2.03 20.96
CA GLY A 77 -14.95 1.66 22.36
C GLY A 77 -15.13 0.16 22.63
N LYS A 78 -15.13 -0.68 21.61
CA LYS A 78 -15.25 -2.14 21.77
C LYS A 78 -13.86 -2.78 21.92
N ASN A 79 -13.36 -2.84 23.15
CA ASN A 79 -12.17 -3.59 23.49
C ASN A 79 -12.52 -5.09 23.63
N VAL A 80 -11.63 -5.98 23.19
CA VAL A 80 -11.77 -7.45 23.28
C VAL A 80 -10.58 -8.00 24.07
N VAL A 81 -9.72 -8.82 23.48
CA VAL A 81 -8.44 -9.23 24.06
C VAL A 81 -7.44 -8.07 23.97
N GLY A 82 -7.45 -7.38 22.83
CA GLY A 82 -6.72 -6.16 22.57
C GLY A 82 -7.65 -4.92 22.52
N PRO A 83 -7.08 -3.73 22.40
CA PRO A 83 -7.86 -2.50 22.26
C PRO A 83 -8.59 -2.44 20.93
N SER A 84 -9.66 -1.63 20.87
CA SER A 84 -10.25 -1.24 19.60
C SER A 84 -9.22 -0.55 18.70
N LEU A 85 -9.24 -0.88 17.39
CA LEU A 85 -8.39 -0.23 16.39
C LEU A 85 -9.14 0.86 15.60
N ALA A 86 -10.38 1.17 15.97
CA ALA A 86 -11.07 2.33 15.41
C ALA A 86 -10.31 3.62 15.75
N GLY A 87 -9.94 4.40 14.71
CA GLY A 87 -9.20 5.64 14.89
C GLY A 87 -7.79 5.47 15.45
N ILE A 88 -7.18 4.29 15.34
CA ILE A 88 -5.84 4.04 15.88
C ILE A 88 -4.77 4.85 15.16
N VAL A 89 -4.90 5.06 13.84
CA VAL A 89 -3.93 5.80 13.06
C VAL A 89 -3.92 7.28 13.48
N GLY A 90 -2.74 7.76 13.84
CA GLY A 90 -2.53 9.11 14.39
C GLY A 90 -2.71 9.22 15.90
N SER A 91 -3.20 8.18 16.58
CA SER A 91 -3.35 8.19 18.04
C SER A 91 -2.02 7.90 18.78
N LYS A 92 -1.98 8.17 20.07
CA LYS A 92 -0.82 7.84 20.92
C LYS A 92 -0.92 6.42 21.45
N SER A 93 0.27 5.78 21.68
CA SER A 93 0.34 4.52 22.40
C SER A 93 -0.35 4.66 23.78
N GLY A 94 -1.09 3.61 24.15
CA GLY A 94 -1.78 3.58 25.45
C GLY A 94 -3.01 4.50 25.57
N SER A 95 -3.47 5.15 24.49
CA SER A 95 -4.53 6.18 24.57
C SER A 95 -5.96 5.68 24.36
N VAL A 96 -6.16 4.42 23.94
CA VAL A 96 -7.53 3.90 23.69
C VAL A 96 -8.30 3.80 25.03
N PRO A 97 -9.45 4.48 25.14
CA PRO A 97 -10.20 4.52 26.38
C PRO A 97 -10.70 3.13 26.82
N GLY A 98 -10.69 2.89 28.13
CA GLY A 98 -11.27 1.67 28.72
C GLY A 98 -10.47 0.38 28.47
N TYR A 99 -9.26 0.47 27.89
CA TYR A 99 -8.37 -0.67 27.77
C TYR A 99 -7.19 -0.55 28.73
N ASP A 100 -6.89 -1.64 29.44
CA ASP A 100 -5.74 -1.70 30.36
C ASP A 100 -4.46 -2.10 29.62
N PHE A 101 -3.71 -1.12 29.16
CA PHE A 101 -2.42 -1.32 28.51
C PHE A 101 -1.33 -1.73 29.51
N SER A 102 -0.32 -2.46 29.05
CA SER A 102 0.90 -2.66 29.83
C SER A 102 1.60 -1.34 30.10
N PRO A 103 2.35 -1.22 31.21
CA PRO A 103 3.17 -0.01 31.48
C PRO A 103 4.06 0.34 30.30
N ALA A 104 4.69 -0.67 29.67
CA ALA A 104 5.54 -0.46 28.51
C ALA A 104 4.84 0.25 27.33
N VAL A 105 3.58 -0.09 27.04
CA VAL A 105 2.83 0.57 25.97
C VAL A 105 2.38 1.98 26.38
N LYS A 106 2.04 2.19 27.66
CA LYS A 106 1.68 3.52 28.20
C LYS A 106 2.86 4.49 28.14
N ASP A 107 4.06 3.99 28.42
CA ASP A 107 5.28 4.79 28.55
C ASP A 107 6.03 4.94 27.22
N ALA A 108 5.65 4.21 26.16
CA ALA A 108 6.35 4.19 24.88
C ALA A 108 6.30 5.53 24.13
N ASN A 109 5.30 6.38 24.37
CA ASN A 109 5.14 7.70 23.75
C ASN A 109 5.16 7.67 22.19
N ILE A 110 4.77 6.55 21.59
CA ILE A 110 4.71 6.37 20.14
C ILE A 110 3.42 6.97 19.60
N THR A 111 3.50 7.69 18.47
CA THR A 111 2.33 7.98 17.64
C THR A 111 2.18 6.88 16.63
N TRP A 112 0.99 6.31 16.49
CA TRP A 112 0.68 5.24 15.55
C TRP A 112 0.49 5.79 14.13
N ASP A 113 1.56 6.33 13.55
CA ASP A 113 1.63 6.61 12.13
C ASP A 113 1.96 5.33 11.32
N ASP A 114 1.87 5.41 10.01
CA ASP A 114 2.09 4.25 9.13
C ASP A 114 3.47 3.62 9.33
N ALA A 115 4.51 4.43 9.53
CA ALA A 115 5.88 3.95 9.70
C ALA A 115 6.08 3.25 11.05
N ASN A 116 5.48 3.75 12.12
CA ASN A 116 5.55 3.14 13.44
C ASN A 116 4.68 1.89 13.53
N LEU A 117 3.52 1.90 12.87
CA LEU A 117 2.67 0.71 12.72
C LEU A 117 3.41 -0.39 11.95
N ASP A 118 4.08 -0.07 10.84
CA ASP A 118 4.83 -1.06 10.08
C ASP A 118 5.91 -1.73 10.94
N LYS A 119 6.72 -0.94 11.64
CA LYS A 119 7.75 -1.46 12.56
C LYS A 119 7.16 -2.32 13.66
N TYR A 120 6.09 -1.83 14.30
CA TYR A 120 5.46 -2.52 15.42
C TYR A 120 4.81 -3.83 14.98
N LEU A 121 4.18 -3.86 13.82
CA LEU A 121 3.59 -5.09 13.26
C LEU A 121 4.67 -6.10 12.83
N ALA A 122 5.85 -5.64 12.42
CA ALA A 122 6.95 -6.52 12.08
C ALA A 122 7.57 -7.20 13.33
N ASP A 123 7.79 -6.43 14.39
CA ASP A 123 8.37 -6.92 15.64
C ASP A 123 7.83 -6.13 16.85
N PRO A 124 6.67 -6.53 17.40
CA PRO A 124 6.07 -5.81 18.53
C PRO A 124 6.97 -5.75 19.77
N ALA A 125 7.65 -6.84 20.09
CA ALA A 125 8.50 -6.93 21.28
C ALA A 125 9.81 -6.17 21.12
N GLY A 126 10.35 -6.12 19.91
CA GLY A 126 11.53 -5.32 19.60
C GLY A 126 11.26 -3.83 19.64
N VAL A 127 10.07 -3.39 19.22
CA VAL A 127 9.68 -1.97 19.24
C VAL A 127 9.25 -1.52 20.65
N ILE A 128 8.47 -2.33 21.35
CA ILE A 128 8.01 -2.05 22.73
C ILE A 128 8.28 -3.29 23.61
N PRO A 129 9.46 -3.42 24.19
CA PRO A 129 9.74 -4.48 25.14
C PRO A 129 8.76 -4.43 26.32
N GLY A 130 8.04 -5.53 26.56
CA GLY A 130 6.99 -5.60 27.58
C GLY A 130 5.57 -5.32 27.03
N THR A 131 5.41 -5.21 25.74
CA THR A 131 4.08 -5.29 25.11
C THR A 131 3.43 -6.65 25.38
N ARG A 132 2.09 -6.66 25.45
CA ARG A 132 1.31 -7.92 25.55
C ARG A 132 0.91 -8.46 24.16
N MET A 133 1.16 -7.73 23.08
CA MET A 133 0.92 -8.17 21.72
C MET A 133 2.08 -9.07 21.28
N LEU A 134 1.79 -10.37 21.11
CA LEU A 134 2.80 -11.38 20.76
C LEU A 134 2.74 -11.77 19.28
N ILE A 135 1.73 -11.30 18.55
CA ILE A 135 1.55 -11.61 17.13
C ILE A 135 2.32 -10.59 16.32
N ASN A 136 3.18 -11.07 15.42
CA ASN A 136 3.84 -10.26 14.41
C ASN A 136 3.32 -10.61 13.00
N LEU A 137 3.54 -9.72 12.06
CA LEU A 137 3.15 -9.85 10.66
C LEU A 137 4.41 -9.71 9.77
N PRO A 138 5.09 -10.85 9.44
CA PRO A 138 6.38 -10.80 8.75
C PRO A 138 6.30 -10.28 7.31
N SER A 139 5.18 -10.50 6.62
CA SER A 139 4.95 -10.04 5.25
C SER A 139 4.82 -8.52 5.20
N GLU A 140 5.73 -7.83 4.51
CA GLU A 140 5.67 -6.39 4.31
C GLU A 140 4.40 -5.98 3.55
N THR A 141 4.03 -6.74 2.51
CA THR A 141 2.80 -6.47 1.74
C THR A 141 1.57 -6.52 2.64
N ASP A 142 1.47 -7.52 3.52
CA ASP A 142 0.33 -7.63 4.43
C ASP A 142 0.31 -6.50 5.45
N ARG A 143 1.48 -6.08 5.95
CA ARG A 143 1.57 -4.92 6.85
C ARG A 143 1.11 -3.65 6.16
N GLN A 144 1.58 -3.37 4.94
CA GLN A 144 1.16 -2.19 4.17
C GLN A 144 -0.34 -2.22 3.88
N ASN A 145 -0.88 -3.38 3.50
CA ASN A 145 -2.30 -3.55 3.23
C ASN A 145 -3.14 -3.31 4.49
N VAL A 146 -2.79 -3.92 5.63
CA VAL A 146 -3.57 -3.73 6.87
C VAL A 146 -3.46 -2.30 7.39
N ILE A 147 -2.32 -1.63 7.24
CA ILE A 147 -2.16 -0.21 7.60
C ILE A 147 -3.08 0.65 6.71
N ALA A 148 -3.14 0.39 5.40
CA ALA A 148 -4.06 1.07 4.50
C ALA A 148 -5.53 0.88 4.95
N TYR A 149 -5.90 -0.33 5.37
CA TYR A 149 -7.23 -0.60 5.92
C TYR A 149 -7.48 0.17 7.23
N LEU A 150 -6.53 0.16 8.17
CA LEU A 150 -6.66 0.89 9.44
C LEU A 150 -6.81 2.40 9.22
N ASN A 151 -6.20 2.96 8.19
CA ASN A 151 -6.40 4.35 7.78
C ASN A 151 -7.83 4.69 7.35
N THR A 152 -8.64 3.70 6.99
CA THR A 152 -10.06 3.89 6.64
C THR A 152 -10.98 3.94 7.87
N LEU A 153 -10.47 3.55 9.05
CA LEU A 153 -11.25 3.41 10.29
C LEU A 153 -11.27 4.69 11.17
N LYS A 154 -11.14 5.85 10.57
CA LYS A 154 -11.12 7.16 11.25
C LYS A 154 -12.50 7.57 11.71
#